data_48479687bdd153e7612948fb44f23619
#
_entry.id   48479687bdd153e7612948fb44f23619
#
_cell.length_a   1.000
_cell.length_b   1.000
_cell.length_c   1.000
_cell.angle_alpha   90.00
_cell.angle_beta   90.00
_cell.angle_gamma   90.00
#
_symmetry.space_group_name_H-M   'P 1'
#
loop_
_entity.id
_entity.type
_entity.pdbx_description
1 polymer ?
#
loop_
_entity_poly.entity_id
_entity_poly.type
_entity_poly.pdbx_seq_one_letter_code
_entity_poly.pdbx_strand_id
1 'polypeptide(L)'
;MALDAATLALTAAELKTTLADAKIAKLFEPTRDELVITLRTRTETYSLLLSARSGSARVCLTEESFENPETPPSFCMLMRKHLTGGRLLDVRMEPGDRIVYFEFQCTNEMGDLVRNILCAELMG
;
A
#
# COMPACT_ATOMS: atom_id res chain seq x y z
N MET A 1 3.29 20.26 1.70
CA MET A 1 4.62 20.08 1.10
C MET A 1 4.51 19.15 -0.10
N ALA A 2 5.01 19.58 -1.23
CA ALA A 2 4.97 18.76 -2.42
C ALA A 2 5.97 17.60 -2.28
N LEU A 3 5.54 16.41 -2.62
CA LEU A 3 6.38 15.22 -2.62
C LEU A 3 7.18 15.20 -3.92
N ASP A 4 8.49 15.34 -3.86
CA ASP A 4 9.32 15.32 -5.05
C ASP A 4 9.76 13.90 -5.44
N ALA A 5 10.22 13.75 -6.68
CA ALA A 5 10.58 12.44 -7.22
C ALA A 5 11.75 11.80 -6.48
N ALA A 6 12.73 12.59 -6.04
CA ALA A 6 13.90 12.07 -5.34
C ALA A 6 13.52 11.52 -3.96
N THR A 7 12.67 12.26 -3.23
CA THR A 7 12.18 11.81 -1.92
C THR A 7 11.34 10.55 -2.07
N LEU A 8 10.48 10.50 -3.09
CA LEU A 8 9.63 9.36 -3.34
C LEU A 8 10.45 8.11 -3.71
N ALA A 9 11.52 8.28 -4.48
CA ALA A 9 12.41 7.18 -4.84
C ALA A 9 13.10 6.60 -3.60
N LEU A 10 13.55 7.46 -2.67
CA LEU A 10 14.13 7.01 -1.41
C LEU A 10 13.11 6.26 -0.57
N THR A 11 11.90 6.79 -0.48
CA THR A 11 10.81 6.15 0.27
C THR A 11 10.50 4.77 -0.30
N ALA A 12 10.40 4.65 -1.62
CA ALA A 12 10.14 3.37 -2.26
C ALA A 12 11.25 2.36 -1.97
N ALA A 13 12.52 2.78 -2.01
CA ALA A 13 13.65 1.92 -1.71
C ALA A 13 13.64 1.45 -0.26
N GLU A 14 13.32 2.34 0.68
CA GLU A 14 13.22 2.02 2.10
C GLU A 14 12.08 1.03 2.36
N LEU A 15 10.92 1.26 1.74
CA LEU A 15 9.78 0.37 1.89
C LEU A 15 10.07 -1.02 1.33
N LYS A 16 10.74 -1.09 0.19
CA LYS A 16 11.11 -2.37 -0.41
C LYS A 16 11.98 -3.19 0.54
N THR A 17 12.94 -2.55 1.20
CA THR A 17 13.84 -3.21 2.15
C THR A 17 13.10 -3.59 3.43
N THR A 18 12.37 -2.65 4.01
CA THR A 18 11.68 -2.84 5.29
C THR A 18 10.56 -3.87 5.21
N LEU A 19 9.81 -3.86 4.12
CA LEU A 19 8.62 -4.69 3.94
C LEU A 19 8.85 -5.91 3.07
N ALA A 20 10.10 -6.26 2.77
CA ALA A 20 10.40 -7.43 1.94
C ALA A 20 9.72 -8.68 2.51
N ASP A 21 9.00 -9.40 1.66
CA ASP A 21 8.26 -10.61 2.00
C ASP A 21 7.17 -10.45 3.06
N ALA A 22 6.80 -9.22 3.42
CA ALA A 22 5.71 -8.97 4.35
C ALA A 22 4.38 -9.42 3.75
N LYS A 23 3.51 -9.97 4.60
CA LYS A 23 2.17 -10.38 4.18
C LYS A 23 1.13 -9.37 4.60
N ILE A 24 0.16 -9.14 3.72
CA ILE A 24 -0.97 -8.27 4.04
C ILE A 24 -1.89 -9.00 5.01
N ALA A 25 -1.98 -8.48 6.24
CA ALA A 25 -2.85 -9.03 7.27
C ALA A 25 -4.24 -8.38 7.22
N LYS A 26 -4.28 -7.06 7.06
CA LYS A 26 -5.51 -6.28 7.04
C LYS A 26 -5.37 -5.11 6.08
N LEU A 27 -6.51 -4.60 5.63
CA LEU A 27 -6.55 -3.48 4.70
C LEU A 27 -7.80 -2.66 4.99
N PHE A 28 -7.62 -1.35 5.16
CA PHE A 28 -8.68 -0.41 5.51
C PHE A 28 -8.65 0.82 4.61
N GLU A 29 -9.81 1.42 4.45
CA GLU A 29 -9.96 2.69 3.73
C GLU A 29 -10.65 3.68 4.67
N PRO A 30 -9.86 4.42 5.50
CA PRO A 30 -10.43 5.37 6.47
C PRO A 30 -11.22 6.49 5.80
N THR A 31 -10.74 6.99 4.67
CA THR A 31 -11.43 7.97 3.84
C THR A 31 -11.29 7.55 2.39
N ARG A 32 -12.00 8.25 1.50
CA ARG A 32 -11.94 7.94 0.07
C ARG A 32 -10.55 8.18 -0.56
N ASP A 33 -9.70 8.97 0.12
CA ASP A 33 -8.36 9.31 -0.37
C ASP A 33 -7.25 8.56 0.35
N GLU A 34 -7.59 7.68 1.29
CA GLU A 34 -6.59 7.01 2.12
C GLU A 34 -6.80 5.50 2.15
N LEU A 35 -5.70 4.76 2.06
CA LEU A 35 -5.70 3.32 2.22
C LEU A 35 -4.64 2.98 3.26
N VAL A 36 -5.00 2.14 4.23
CA VAL A 36 -4.08 1.67 5.27
C VAL A 36 -3.94 0.17 5.16
N ILE A 37 -2.72 -0.30 4.96
CA ILE A 37 -2.44 -1.72 4.81
C ILE A 37 -1.57 -2.18 5.96
N THR A 38 -2.08 -3.15 6.73
CA THR A 38 -1.30 -3.77 7.79
C THR A 38 -0.48 -4.91 7.19
N LEU A 39 0.83 -4.78 7.27
CA LEU A 39 1.79 -5.74 6.71
C LEU A 39 2.58 -6.38 7.85
N ARG A 40 2.70 -7.69 7.80
CA ARG A 40 3.39 -8.44 8.85
C ARG A 40 4.62 -9.14 8.29
N THR A 41 5.78 -8.80 8.86
CA THR A 41 7.03 -9.50 8.60
C THR A 41 7.22 -10.60 9.65
N ARG A 42 8.35 -11.28 9.64
CA ARG A 42 8.65 -12.32 10.63
C ARG A 42 8.75 -11.77 12.05
N THR A 43 9.15 -10.51 12.20
CA THR A 43 9.46 -9.92 13.51
C THR A 43 8.57 -8.73 13.87
N GLU A 44 7.97 -8.07 12.88
CA GLU A 44 7.28 -6.80 13.09
C GLU A 44 5.96 -6.73 12.35
N THR A 45 5.08 -5.87 12.83
CA THR A 45 3.84 -5.51 12.12
C THR A 45 3.91 -4.03 11.80
N TYR A 46 3.67 -3.70 10.53
CA TYR A 46 3.72 -2.32 10.04
C TYR A 46 2.38 -1.89 9.49
N SER A 47 2.07 -0.60 9.62
CA SER A 47 0.92 0.00 8.95
C SER A 47 1.45 0.92 7.87
N LEU A 48 1.11 0.61 6.62
CA LEU A 48 1.48 1.40 5.46
C LEU A 48 0.32 2.30 5.09
N LEU A 49 0.55 3.61 5.07
CA LEU A 49 -0.45 4.60 4.67
C LEU A 49 -0.19 5.05 3.24
N LEU A 50 -1.20 4.93 2.40
CA LEU A 50 -1.22 5.46 1.04
C LEU A 50 -2.27 6.56 1.02
N SER A 51 -1.83 7.81 0.90
CA SER A 51 -2.74 8.96 0.87
C SER A 51 -2.61 9.69 -0.46
N ALA A 52 -3.74 9.85 -1.16
CA ALA A 52 -3.82 10.64 -2.38
C ALA A 52 -4.48 11.99 -2.12
N ARG A 53 -4.54 12.41 -0.85
CA ARG A 53 -5.19 13.66 -0.46
C ARG A 53 -4.48 14.85 -1.08
N SER A 54 -5.26 15.74 -1.70
CA SER A 54 -4.73 16.93 -2.33
C SER A 54 -3.93 17.77 -1.33
N GLY A 55 -2.71 18.15 -1.71
CA GLY A 55 -1.81 18.93 -0.86
C GLY A 55 -1.05 18.12 0.18
N SER A 56 -1.38 16.86 0.38
CA SER A 56 -0.70 16.01 1.37
C SER A 56 -0.58 14.56 0.91
N ALA A 57 -0.44 14.35 -0.40
CA ALA A 57 -0.23 13.01 -0.96
C ALA A 57 1.05 12.41 -0.40
N ARG A 58 0.99 11.17 0.11
CA ARG A 58 2.15 10.53 0.70
C ARG A 58 2.01 9.02 0.77
N VAL A 59 3.16 8.37 0.84
CA VAL A 59 3.29 6.95 1.13
C VAL A 59 4.26 6.84 2.30
N CYS A 60 3.83 6.26 3.40
CA CYS A 60 4.69 6.14 4.58
C CYS A 60 4.21 5.06 5.52
N LEU A 61 5.10 4.60 6.39
CA LEU A 61 4.72 3.77 7.52
C LEU A 61 4.21 4.71 8.62
N THR A 62 3.16 4.31 9.31
CA THR A 62 2.53 5.13 10.34
C THR A 62 2.19 4.31 11.57
N GLU A 63 2.17 4.98 12.72
CA GLU A 63 1.68 4.40 13.97
C GLU A 63 0.33 5.01 14.35
N GLU A 64 -0.22 5.87 13.51
CA GLU A 64 -1.51 6.50 13.76
C GLU A 64 -2.64 5.49 13.73
N SER A 65 -3.65 5.71 14.57
CA SER A 65 -4.90 4.97 14.52
C SER A 65 -5.90 5.75 13.68
N PHE A 66 -6.68 5.04 12.89
CA PHE A 66 -7.66 5.66 12.01
C PHE A 66 -9.06 5.18 12.34
N GLU A 67 -10.04 6.07 12.26
CA GLU A 67 -11.44 5.68 12.34
C GLU A 67 -11.85 5.14 10.98
N ASN A 68 -12.39 3.92 10.99
CA ASN A 68 -12.83 3.29 9.77
C ASN A 68 -14.36 3.32 9.68
N PRO A 69 -14.94 3.45 8.47
CA PRO A 69 -16.39 3.37 8.31
C PRO A 69 -16.93 2.04 8.84
N GLU A 70 -18.15 2.04 9.39
CA GLU A 70 -18.80 0.82 9.84
C GLU A 70 -18.93 -0.19 8.71
N THR A 71 -19.27 0.29 7.51
CA THR A 71 -19.36 -0.54 6.32
C THR A 71 -18.19 -0.17 5.42
N PRO A 72 -17.29 -1.13 5.11
CA PRO A 72 -16.16 -0.83 4.23
C PRO A 72 -16.64 -0.39 2.85
N PRO A 73 -16.02 0.65 2.26
CA PRO A 73 -16.34 1.04 0.89
C PRO A 73 -16.08 -0.08 -0.11
N SER A 74 -16.77 -0.02 -1.26
CA SER A 74 -16.63 -1.04 -2.30
C SER A 74 -15.19 -1.22 -2.77
N PHE A 75 -14.45 -0.13 -2.91
CA PHE A 75 -13.04 -0.19 -3.30
C PHE A 75 -12.22 -0.96 -2.27
N CYS A 76 -12.46 -0.71 -0.98
CA CYS A 76 -11.78 -1.41 0.10
C CYS A 76 -12.06 -2.91 0.04
N MET A 77 -13.31 -3.28 -0.15
CA MET A 77 -13.70 -4.69 -0.26
C MET A 77 -13.05 -5.37 -1.46
N LEU A 78 -12.98 -4.67 -2.57
CA LEU A 78 -12.31 -5.17 -3.77
C LEU A 78 -10.81 -5.39 -3.52
N MET A 79 -10.16 -4.43 -2.86
CA MET A 79 -8.76 -4.54 -2.52
C MET A 79 -8.51 -5.70 -1.55
N ARG A 80 -9.37 -5.87 -0.55
CA ARG A 80 -9.29 -7.00 0.38
C ARG A 80 -9.37 -8.34 -0.36
N LYS A 81 -10.29 -8.44 -1.30
CA LYS A 81 -10.47 -9.67 -2.07
C LYS A 81 -9.21 -10.06 -2.84
N HIS A 82 -8.53 -9.09 -3.43
CA HIS A 82 -7.41 -9.36 -4.31
C HIS A 82 -6.04 -9.31 -3.64
N LEU A 83 -5.93 -8.67 -2.49
CA LEU A 83 -4.63 -8.42 -1.86
C LEU A 83 -4.42 -9.09 -0.51
N THR A 84 -5.48 -9.37 0.26
CA THR A 84 -5.32 -9.94 1.61
C THR A 84 -4.58 -11.27 1.55
N GLY A 85 -3.58 -11.42 2.40
CA GLY A 85 -2.73 -12.60 2.40
C GLY A 85 -1.60 -12.54 1.38
N GLY A 86 -1.58 -11.50 0.55
CA GLY A 86 -0.53 -11.32 -0.45
C GLY A 86 0.82 -11.02 0.18
N ARG A 87 1.89 -11.48 -0.48
CA ARG A 87 3.26 -11.27 -0.04
C ARG A 87 3.90 -10.20 -0.91
N LEU A 88 4.51 -9.19 -0.29
CA LEU A 88 5.15 -8.11 -1.03
C LEU A 88 6.42 -8.61 -1.72
N LEU A 89 6.44 -8.49 -3.05
CA LEU A 89 7.57 -8.89 -3.88
C LEU A 89 8.46 -7.71 -4.25
N ASP A 90 7.87 -6.55 -4.52
CA ASP A 90 8.63 -5.40 -5.00
C ASP A 90 7.89 -4.10 -4.72
N VAL A 91 8.66 -3.03 -4.56
CA VAL A 91 8.17 -1.67 -4.50
C VAL A 91 9.02 -0.89 -5.48
N ARG A 92 8.39 -0.26 -6.45
CA ARG A 92 9.10 0.53 -7.44
C ARG A 92 8.32 1.79 -7.80
N MET A 93 9.00 2.72 -8.40
CA MET A 93 8.46 4.02 -8.71
C MET A 93 8.61 4.29 -10.21
N GLU A 94 7.59 4.89 -10.81
CA GLU A 94 7.67 5.36 -12.19
C GLU A 94 8.37 6.72 -12.21
N PRO A 95 9.53 6.85 -12.90
CA PRO A 95 10.24 8.12 -12.95
C PRO A 95 9.39 9.22 -13.60
N GLY A 96 9.29 10.35 -12.92
CA GLY A 96 8.60 11.53 -13.46
C GLY A 96 7.11 11.62 -13.15
N ASP A 97 6.44 10.52 -12.82
CA ASP A 97 4.99 10.52 -12.66
C ASP A 97 4.49 10.40 -11.22
N ARG A 98 5.39 10.28 -10.27
CA ARG A 98 5.03 10.09 -8.85
C ARG A 98 4.02 8.96 -8.63
N ILE A 99 4.24 7.85 -9.32
CA ILE A 99 3.46 6.64 -9.16
C ILE A 99 4.33 5.59 -8.48
N VAL A 100 3.82 5.02 -7.40
CA VAL A 100 4.50 3.92 -6.69
C VAL A 100 3.73 2.64 -6.95
N TYR A 101 4.45 1.60 -7.35
CA TYR A 101 3.88 0.27 -7.61
C TYR A 101 4.27 -0.68 -6.50
N PHE A 102 3.28 -1.34 -5.93
CA PHE A 102 3.47 -2.41 -4.95
C PHE A 102 3.05 -3.72 -5.60
N GLU A 103 4.02 -4.61 -5.80
CA GLU A 103 3.75 -5.90 -6.43
C GLU A 103 3.62 -6.97 -5.35
N PHE A 104 2.50 -7.69 -5.38
CA PHE A 104 2.20 -8.74 -4.41
C PHE A 104 1.99 -10.07 -5.09
N GLN A 105 2.48 -11.15 -4.45
CA GLN A 105 2.14 -12.50 -4.86
C GLN A 105 0.92 -12.93 -4.05
N CYS A 106 -0.17 -13.19 -4.75
CA CYS A 106 -1.45 -13.55 -4.14
C CYS A 106 -1.91 -14.92 -4.64
N THR A 107 -2.89 -15.49 -3.96
CA THR A 107 -3.54 -16.72 -4.39
C THR A 107 -4.95 -16.37 -4.83
N ASN A 108 -5.33 -16.74 -6.06
CA ASN A 108 -6.67 -16.45 -6.56
C ASN A 108 -7.69 -17.49 -6.05
N GLU A 109 -8.95 -17.34 -6.46
CA GLU A 109 -10.05 -18.23 -6.03
C GLU A 109 -9.83 -19.68 -6.45
N MET A 110 -9.07 -19.90 -7.50
CA MET A 110 -8.76 -21.25 -8.01
C MET A 110 -7.52 -21.87 -7.36
N GLY A 111 -6.89 -21.17 -6.44
CA GLY A 111 -5.69 -21.64 -5.77
C GLY A 111 -4.39 -21.38 -6.52
N ASP A 112 -4.44 -20.67 -7.64
CA ASP A 112 -3.26 -20.35 -8.43
C ASP A 112 -2.54 -19.12 -7.87
N LEU A 113 -1.22 -19.12 -7.97
CA LEU A 113 -0.41 -17.97 -7.62
C LEU A 113 -0.50 -16.94 -8.73
N VAL A 114 -0.85 -15.71 -8.35
CA VAL A 114 -0.96 -14.59 -9.29
C VAL A 114 -0.22 -13.39 -8.73
N ARG A 115 0.17 -12.47 -9.62
CA ARG A 115 0.80 -11.21 -9.20
C ARG A 115 -0.21 -10.09 -9.37
N ASN A 116 -0.50 -9.40 -8.28
CA ASN A 116 -1.36 -8.22 -8.28
C ASN A 116 -0.51 -7.00 -7.99
N ILE A 117 -0.75 -5.93 -8.71
CA ILE A 117 0.01 -4.69 -8.56
C ILE A 117 -0.94 -3.61 -8.09
N LEU A 118 -0.60 -3.00 -6.96
CA LEU A 118 -1.30 -1.83 -6.45
C LEU A 118 -0.53 -0.59 -6.87
N CYS A 119 -1.20 0.30 -7.59
CA CYS A 119 -0.61 1.55 -8.05
C CYS A 119 -1.09 2.70 -7.17
N ALA A 120 -0.15 3.43 -6.59
CA ALA A 120 -0.46 4.63 -5.82
C ALA A 120 -0.02 5.85 -6.63
N GLU A 121 -0.98 6.61 -7.12
CA GLU A 121 -0.70 7.86 -7.85
C GLU A 121 -0.73 9.02 -6.87
N LEU A 122 0.43 9.63 -6.67
CA LEU A 122 0.60 10.67 -5.65
C LEU A 122 0.68 12.04 -6.31
N MET A 123 -0.40 12.43 -6.96
CA MET A 123 -0.52 13.71 -7.63
C MET A 123 -1.01 14.76 -6.64
N GLY A 124 -0.13 15.68 -6.34
CA GLY A 124 -0.39 16.72 -5.37
C GLY A 124 -0.95 17.99 -5.98
#